data_b39edd96946ba45aa128315e94e6b3eb
#
_entry.id   b39edd96946ba45aa128315e94e6b3eb
#
_cell.length_a   1.000
_cell.length_b   1.000
_cell.length_c   1.000
_cell.angle_alpha   90.00
_cell.angle_beta   90.00
_cell.angle_gamma   90.00
#
_symmetry.space_group_name_H-M   'P 1'
#
loop_
_entity.id
_entity.type
_entity.pdbx_description
1 polymer ?
#
loop_
_entity_poly.entity_id
_entity_poly.type
_entity_poly.pdbx_seq_one_letter_code
_entity_poly.pdbx_strand_id
1 'polypeptide(L)'
;EDQAEIVGVFHSHPNHPPTPSQADLASCEYLDLPFYIVTPETSDWYYFEPSGYEKSLIGREWVWDIQDCWSLITDWYKQKKNIVIKHWKRPKSPKEFSESPLFEYGLPKVGFVEIDENDETEVGDVLLMDTTNTGKLDHVALYVGDQTILQHCVKRLSSRETYDQKWIECTKKRYRYAQ
;
A
#
# COMPACT_ATOMS: atom_id res chain seq x y z
N GLU A 1 -31.41 -14.62 13.32
CA GLU A 1 -30.97 -13.40 12.60
C GLU A 1 -30.38 -13.87 11.27
N ASP A 2 -31.04 -13.51 10.18
CA ASP A 2 -30.53 -13.79 8.83
C ASP A 2 -29.26 -12.99 8.65
N GLN A 3 -28.10 -13.65 8.62
CA GLN A 3 -26.83 -13.02 8.29
C GLN A 3 -26.82 -12.81 6.76
N ALA A 4 -26.90 -11.57 6.31
CA ALA A 4 -26.72 -11.25 4.90
C ALA A 4 -25.29 -11.58 4.47
N GLU A 5 -25.15 -12.34 3.39
CA GLU A 5 -23.86 -12.64 2.77
C GLU A 5 -23.59 -11.63 1.66
N ILE A 6 -22.35 -11.08 1.64
CA ILE A 6 -21.92 -10.20 0.55
C ILE A 6 -21.47 -11.10 -0.60
N VAL A 7 -22.16 -11.01 -1.73
CA VAL A 7 -21.91 -11.86 -2.91
C VAL A 7 -21.19 -11.12 -4.06
N GLY A 8 -20.95 -9.82 -3.92
CA GLY A 8 -20.26 -9.03 -4.92
C GLY A 8 -20.24 -7.54 -4.60
N VAL A 9 -19.47 -6.79 -5.35
CA VAL A 9 -19.32 -5.34 -5.23
C VAL A 9 -19.87 -4.69 -6.50
N PHE A 10 -20.66 -3.63 -6.32
CA PHE A 10 -21.20 -2.83 -7.40
C PHE A 10 -20.84 -1.36 -7.19
N HIS A 11 -20.27 -0.71 -8.22
CA HIS A 11 -20.00 0.73 -8.19
C HIS A 11 -20.10 1.36 -9.59
N SER A 12 -20.04 2.68 -9.66
CA SER A 12 -20.17 3.43 -10.91
C SER A 12 -18.91 4.20 -11.27
N HIS A 13 -18.65 4.32 -12.57
CA HIS A 13 -17.65 5.21 -13.17
C HIS A 13 -18.36 6.35 -13.92
N PRO A 14 -18.77 7.44 -13.24
CA PRO A 14 -19.42 8.56 -13.92
C PRO A 14 -18.49 9.21 -14.95
N ASN A 15 -18.99 9.44 -16.18
CA ASN A 15 -18.26 10.05 -17.30
C ASN A 15 -17.01 9.26 -17.76
N HIS A 16 -16.88 7.98 -17.39
CA HIS A 16 -15.80 7.10 -17.82
C HIS A 16 -16.36 5.75 -18.29
N PRO A 17 -15.65 5.03 -19.17
CA PRO A 17 -16.01 3.65 -19.50
C PRO A 17 -16.06 2.76 -18.25
N PRO A 18 -16.86 1.68 -18.26
CA PRO A 18 -16.96 0.76 -17.12
C PRO A 18 -15.75 -0.19 -17.00
N THR A 19 -14.64 0.15 -17.63
CA THR A 19 -13.40 -0.65 -17.54
C THR A 19 -12.78 -0.55 -16.15
N PRO A 20 -12.35 -1.67 -15.56
CA PRO A 20 -11.76 -1.65 -14.23
C PRO A 20 -10.45 -0.87 -14.20
N SER A 21 -10.29 -0.04 -13.18
CA SER A 21 -9.01 0.58 -12.82
C SER A 21 -8.07 -0.43 -12.15
N GLN A 22 -6.80 -0.08 -12.00
CA GLN A 22 -5.86 -0.90 -11.20
C GLN A 22 -6.35 -1.11 -9.77
N ALA A 23 -7.01 -0.10 -9.18
CA ALA A 23 -7.56 -0.19 -7.83
C ALA A 23 -8.76 -1.13 -7.77
N ASP A 24 -9.61 -1.15 -8.80
CA ASP A 24 -10.74 -2.08 -8.88
C ASP A 24 -10.27 -3.53 -8.98
N LEU A 25 -9.29 -3.80 -9.85
CA LEU A 25 -8.68 -5.12 -9.96
C LEU A 25 -8.05 -5.56 -8.65
N ALA A 26 -7.28 -4.68 -8.01
CA ALA A 26 -6.65 -4.96 -6.73
C ALA A 26 -7.67 -5.21 -5.61
N SER A 27 -8.77 -4.46 -5.58
CA SER A 27 -9.86 -4.62 -4.61
C SER A 27 -10.62 -5.93 -4.82
N CYS A 28 -10.86 -6.30 -6.08
CA CYS A 28 -11.49 -7.56 -6.45
C CYS A 28 -10.69 -8.75 -5.92
N GLU A 29 -9.38 -8.77 -6.16
CA GLU A 29 -8.48 -9.81 -5.63
C GLU A 29 -8.45 -9.84 -4.09
N TYR A 30 -8.40 -8.66 -3.45
CA TYR A 30 -8.32 -8.55 -2.00
C TYR A 30 -9.59 -9.03 -1.28
N LEU A 31 -10.75 -8.70 -1.84
CA LEU A 31 -12.05 -9.10 -1.28
C LEU A 31 -12.46 -10.51 -1.66
N ASP A 32 -11.83 -11.09 -2.68
CA ASP A 32 -12.21 -12.38 -3.28
C ASP A 32 -13.69 -12.41 -3.69
N LEU A 33 -14.16 -11.31 -4.30
CA LEU A 33 -15.54 -11.11 -4.71
C LEU A 33 -15.63 -10.58 -6.14
N PRO A 34 -16.67 -10.97 -6.91
CA PRO A 34 -16.92 -10.38 -8.22
C PRO A 34 -17.32 -8.92 -8.12
N PHE A 35 -16.93 -8.15 -9.15
CA PHE A 35 -17.20 -6.74 -9.29
C PHE A 35 -18.05 -6.43 -10.50
N TYR A 36 -18.94 -5.46 -10.35
CA TYR A 36 -19.78 -4.89 -11.40
C TYR A 36 -19.55 -3.38 -11.46
N ILE A 37 -19.12 -2.87 -12.59
CA ILE A 37 -18.93 -1.44 -12.84
C ILE A 37 -19.97 -0.99 -13.85
N VAL A 38 -20.60 0.16 -13.62
CA VAL A 38 -21.57 0.77 -14.55
C VAL A 38 -21.15 2.19 -14.88
N THR A 39 -21.36 2.59 -16.15
CA THR A 39 -21.34 3.98 -16.59
C THR A 39 -22.79 4.49 -16.60
N PRO A 40 -23.20 5.37 -15.64
CA PRO A 40 -24.60 5.76 -15.52
C PRO A 40 -25.17 6.46 -16.76
N GLU A 41 -24.32 7.22 -17.46
CA GLU A 41 -24.71 8.05 -18.62
C GLU A 41 -25.08 7.22 -19.84
N THR A 42 -24.44 6.07 -20.05
CA THR A 42 -24.65 5.18 -21.21
C THR A 42 -25.36 3.89 -20.84
N SER A 43 -25.46 3.58 -19.55
CA SER A 43 -25.93 2.28 -19.04
C SER A 43 -25.05 1.10 -19.47
N ASP A 44 -23.82 1.37 -19.95
CA ASP A 44 -22.84 0.33 -20.20
C ASP A 44 -22.35 -0.23 -18.87
N TRP A 45 -22.04 -1.52 -18.86
CA TRP A 45 -21.54 -2.18 -17.65
C TRP A 45 -20.47 -3.23 -17.98
N TYR A 46 -19.64 -3.51 -16.98
CA TYR A 46 -18.59 -4.51 -17.06
C TYR A 46 -18.58 -5.37 -15.80
N TYR A 47 -18.39 -6.68 -15.99
CA TYR A 47 -18.26 -7.66 -14.93
C TYR A 47 -16.87 -8.28 -14.96
N PHE A 48 -16.28 -8.50 -13.79
CA PHE A 48 -15.04 -9.25 -13.62
C PHE A 48 -15.00 -9.89 -12.24
N GLU A 49 -14.15 -10.89 -12.11
CA GLU A 49 -13.94 -11.67 -10.89
C GLU A 49 -12.46 -11.83 -10.60
N PRO A 50 -12.06 -12.33 -9.41
CA PRO A 50 -10.67 -12.58 -9.08
C PRO A 50 -9.99 -13.43 -10.16
N SER A 51 -8.86 -12.97 -10.66
CA SER A 51 -8.15 -13.56 -11.80
C SER A 51 -6.69 -13.87 -11.51
N GLY A 52 -6.24 -13.63 -10.28
CA GLY A 52 -4.84 -13.67 -9.89
C GLY A 52 -4.07 -12.39 -10.27
N TYR A 53 -4.78 -11.27 -10.44
CA TYR A 53 -4.14 -10.00 -10.78
C TYR A 53 -3.09 -9.59 -9.73
N GLU A 54 -1.86 -9.40 -10.17
CA GLU A 54 -0.78 -8.87 -9.34
C GLU A 54 -0.45 -7.43 -9.73
N LYS A 55 -0.51 -6.56 -8.73
CA LYS A 55 -0.18 -5.14 -8.88
C LYS A 55 1.30 -4.97 -9.25
N SER A 56 1.59 -4.20 -10.30
CA SER A 56 2.97 -3.75 -10.57
C SER A 56 3.53 -3.01 -9.34
N LEU A 57 4.83 -3.13 -9.07
CA LEU A 57 5.48 -2.37 -7.99
C LEU A 57 5.77 -0.91 -8.37
N ILE A 58 5.78 -0.60 -9.67
CA ILE A 58 6.11 0.73 -10.23
C ILE A 58 4.91 1.22 -11.04
N GLY A 59 4.64 2.52 -10.97
CA GLY A 59 3.60 3.17 -11.76
C GLY A 59 2.18 2.97 -11.24
N ARG A 60 2.02 2.61 -9.96
CA ARG A 60 0.70 2.52 -9.33
C ARG A 60 0.12 3.89 -9.08
N GLU A 61 -1.17 4.04 -9.32
CA GLU A 61 -1.93 5.15 -8.81
C GLU A 61 -2.13 5.02 -7.30
N TRP A 62 -2.05 6.14 -6.59
CA TRP A 62 -2.20 6.12 -5.13
C TRP A 62 -3.68 6.04 -4.74
N VAL A 63 -4.04 4.99 -4.04
CA VAL A 63 -5.37 4.76 -3.48
C VAL A 63 -5.23 4.29 -2.03
N TRP A 64 -5.81 5.04 -1.10
CA TRP A 64 -5.75 4.73 0.33
C TRP A 64 -6.18 3.29 0.63
N ASP A 65 -5.41 2.59 1.45
CA ASP A 65 -5.60 1.20 1.90
C ASP A 65 -5.48 0.11 0.81
N ILE A 66 -5.56 0.47 -0.47
CA ILE A 66 -5.52 -0.47 -1.60
C ILE A 66 -4.18 -0.41 -2.32
N GLN A 67 -3.73 0.79 -2.68
CA GLN A 67 -2.49 1.06 -3.41
C GLN A 67 -1.75 2.24 -2.79
N ASP A 68 -1.26 2.10 -1.58
CA ASP A 68 -0.53 3.13 -0.83
C ASP A 68 0.88 2.69 -0.47
N CYS A 69 1.57 3.45 0.39
CA CYS A 69 2.94 3.17 0.80
C CYS A 69 3.09 1.81 1.49
N TRP A 70 2.14 1.42 2.35
CA TRP A 70 2.22 0.13 3.04
C TRP A 70 1.86 -1.04 2.14
N SER A 71 0.83 -0.94 1.33
CA SER A 71 0.47 -1.99 0.38
C SER A 71 1.59 -2.27 -0.63
N LEU A 72 2.36 -1.25 -1.01
CA LEU A 72 3.53 -1.41 -1.86
C LEU A 72 4.60 -2.29 -1.19
N ILE A 73 4.84 -2.09 0.11
CA ILE A 73 5.81 -2.90 0.88
C ILE A 73 5.34 -4.35 0.99
N THR A 74 4.08 -4.58 1.37
CA THR A 74 3.55 -5.94 1.51
C THR A 74 3.57 -6.71 0.19
N ASP A 75 3.24 -6.04 -0.92
CA ASP A 75 3.31 -6.64 -2.25
C ASP A 75 4.75 -6.93 -2.69
N TRP A 76 5.70 -6.05 -2.35
CA TRP A 76 7.11 -6.33 -2.62
C TRP A 76 7.61 -7.57 -1.87
N TYR A 77 7.26 -7.70 -0.60
CA TYR A 77 7.62 -8.89 0.18
C TYR A 77 7.00 -10.15 -0.40
N LYS A 78 5.72 -10.09 -0.81
CA LYS A 78 5.05 -11.21 -1.48
C LYS A 78 5.76 -11.57 -2.79
N GLN A 79 6.01 -10.58 -3.68
CA GLN A 79 6.54 -10.82 -5.02
C GLN A 79 8.04 -11.17 -5.03
N LYS A 80 8.86 -10.60 -4.13
CA LYS A 80 10.32 -10.73 -4.16
C LYS A 80 10.88 -11.69 -3.12
N LYS A 81 10.16 -11.90 -2.03
CA LYS A 81 10.60 -12.78 -0.94
C LYS A 81 9.68 -13.98 -0.73
N ASN A 82 8.53 -14.04 -1.41
CA ASN A 82 7.48 -15.02 -1.18
C ASN A 82 6.98 -15.03 0.28
N ILE A 83 6.96 -13.85 0.91
CA ILE A 83 6.51 -13.63 2.28
C ILE A 83 5.20 -12.86 2.25
N VAL A 84 4.14 -13.45 2.81
CA VAL A 84 2.83 -12.80 2.97
C VAL A 84 2.77 -12.10 4.31
N ILE A 85 2.86 -10.77 4.30
CA ILE A 85 2.75 -9.95 5.50
C ILE A 85 1.27 -9.74 5.79
N LYS A 86 0.88 -10.02 7.04
CA LYS A 86 -0.50 -9.88 7.49
C LYS A 86 -0.95 -8.41 7.44
N HIS A 87 -2.10 -8.17 6.80
CA HIS A 87 -2.70 -6.84 6.79
C HIS A 87 -3.27 -6.49 8.17
N TRP A 88 -3.11 -5.25 8.60
CA TRP A 88 -3.84 -4.71 9.75
C TRP A 88 -4.91 -3.70 9.29
N LYS A 89 -5.96 -3.59 10.09
CA LYS A 89 -7.03 -2.63 9.82
C LYS A 89 -6.50 -1.20 9.89
N ARG A 90 -6.72 -0.45 8.82
CA ARG A 90 -6.33 0.96 8.73
C ARG A 90 -7.42 1.89 9.24
N PRO A 91 -7.07 3.11 9.67
CA PRO A 91 -8.01 4.19 9.87
C PRO A 91 -8.81 4.48 8.59
N LYS A 92 -9.98 5.08 8.75
CA LYS A 92 -10.87 5.36 7.61
C LYS A 92 -10.32 6.39 6.63
N SER A 93 -9.31 7.14 7.03
CA SER A 93 -8.73 8.19 6.19
C SER A 93 -7.25 8.42 6.48
N PRO A 94 -6.49 8.99 5.53
CA PRO A 94 -5.10 9.41 5.74
C PRO A 94 -4.94 10.41 6.88
N LYS A 95 -5.95 11.24 7.14
CA LYS A 95 -5.95 12.21 8.24
C LYS A 95 -5.97 11.51 9.59
N GLU A 96 -6.90 10.58 9.80
CA GLU A 96 -6.94 9.77 11.04
C GLU A 96 -5.65 8.97 11.23
N PHE A 97 -5.07 8.50 10.13
CA PHE A 97 -3.80 7.79 10.14
C PHE A 97 -2.65 8.67 10.63
N SER A 98 -2.52 9.91 10.16
CA SER A 98 -1.47 10.83 10.57
C SER A 98 -1.56 11.26 12.04
N GLU A 99 -2.69 11.01 12.68
CA GLU A 99 -2.93 11.27 14.11
C GLU A 99 -2.63 10.04 14.98
N SER A 100 -2.29 8.90 14.38
CA SER A 100 -2.07 7.62 15.05
C SER A 100 -0.64 7.13 14.83
N PRO A 101 0.06 6.62 15.84
CA PRO A 101 1.37 5.98 15.69
C PRO A 101 1.26 4.56 15.14
N LEU A 102 0.41 4.36 14.13
CA LEU A 102 0.01 3.05 13.65
C LEU A 102 1.16 2.21 13.12
N PHE A 103 2.12 2.83 12.41
CA PHE A 103 3.29 2.10 11.91
C PHE A 103 4.17 1.58 13.05
N GLU A 104 4.42 2.39 14.07
CA GLU A 104 5.26 2.00 15.21
C GLU A 104 4.67 0.82 16.01
N TYR A 105 3.33 0.77 16.10
CA TYR A 105 2.64 -0.36 16.73
C TYR A 105 2.37 -1.53 15.77
N GLY A 106 2.18 -1.26 14.50
CA GLY A 106 1.82 -2.26 13.50
C GLY A 106 3.00 -3.09 13.03
N LEU A 107 4.12 -2.46 12.72
CA LEU A 107 5.31 -3.14 12.19
C LEU A 107 5.78 -4.29 13.08
N PRO A 108 5.93 -4.12 14.42
CA PRO A 108 6.31 -5.24 15.28
C PRO A 108 5.31 -6.40 15.29
N LYS A 109 4.00 -6.10 15.17
CA LYS A 109 2.95 -7.15 15.18
C LYS A 109 2.95 -8.03 13.94
N VAL A 110 3.57 -7.58 12.86
CA VAL A 110 3.66 -8.33 11.61
C VAL A 110 5.07 -8.82 11.29
N GLY A 111 5.94 -8.85 12.31
CA GLY A 111 7.25 -9.50 12.22
C GLY A 111 8.44 -8.58 11.90
N PHE A 112 8.25 -7.26 11.96
CA PHE A 112 9.37 -6.34 11.82
C PHE A 112 9.94 -5.95 13.19
N VAL A 113 11.25 -5.86 13.27
CA VAL A 113 11.98 -5.35 14.44
C VAL A 113 12.69 -4.05 14.08
N GLU A 114 12.67 -3.11 15.00
CA GLU A 114 13.43 -1.87 14.86
C GLU A 114 14.93 -2.22 14.91
N ILE A 115 15.70 -1.66 13.97
CA ILE A 115 17.16 -1.84 13.89
C ILE A 115 17.87 -0.58 14.40
N ASP A 116 19.07 -0.76 14.96
CA ASP A 116 19.87 0.33 15.49
C ASP A 116 20.26 1.33 14.37
N GLU A 117 20.43 2.60 14.73
CA GLU A 117 20.84 3.65 13.80
C GLU A 117 22.24 3.42 13.19
N ASN A 118 23.08 2.64 13.87
CA ASN A 118 24.43 2.29 13.41
C ASN A 118 24.46 1.02 12.54
N ASP A 119 23.36 0.27 12.46
CA ASP A 119 23.29 -0.92 11.61
C ASP A 119 23.28 -0.52 10.13
N GLU A 120 23.89 -1.31 9.28
CA GLU A 120 23.79 -1.12 7.82
C GLU A 120 22.35 -1.37 7.36
N THR A 121 21.90 -0.52 6.43
CA THR A 121 20.57 -0.69 5.80
C THR A 121 20.65 -1.79 4.75
N GLU A 122 19.80 -2.79 4.85
CA GLU A 122 19.75 -3.95 3.95
C GLU A 122 18.51 -3.93 3.05
N VAL A 123 18.60 -4.66 1.92
CA VAL A 123 17.48 -4.81 0.99
C VAL A 123 16.28 -5.47 1.68
N GLY A 124 15.20 -4.74 1.74
CA GLY A 124 13.98 -5.14 2.45
C GLY A 124 13.72 -4.33 3.72
N ASP A 125 14.67 -3.53 4.20
CA ASP A 125 14.42 -2.68 5.35
C ASP A 125 13.33 -1.65 5.04
N VAL A 126 12.42 -1.50 5.99
CA VAL A 126 11.34 -0.51 5.96
C VAL A 126 11.83 0.76 6.64
N LEU A 127 11.77 1.86 5.91
CA LEU A 127 12.17 3.18 6.36
C LEU A 127 10.92 3.95 6.79
N LEU A 128 10.79 4.21 8.08
CA LEU A 128 9.66 4.96 8.65
C LEU A 128 10.02 6.44 8.72
N MET A 129 9.22 7.27 8.06
CA MET A 129 9.56 8.65 7.73
C MET A 129 8.55 9.67 8.28
N ASP A 130 9.06 10.86 8.60
CA ASP A 130 8.30 12.10 8.76
C ASP A 130 8.54 12.97 7.51
N THR A 131 7.67 12.87 6.52
CA THR A 131 7.81 13.59 5.25
C THR A 131 7.34 15.03 5.32
N THR A 132 6.60 15.38 6.35
CA THR A 132 6.00 16.71 6.57
C THR A 132 6.75 17.54 7.60
N ASN A 133 7.77 16.97 8.24
CA ASN A 133 8.56 17.59 9.33
C ASN A 133 7.68 18.13 10.48
N THR A 134 6.68 17.35 10.85
CA THR A 134 5.73 17.66 11.93
C THR A 134 5.95 16.86 13.20
N GLY A 135 6.96 15.99 13.21
CA GLY A 135 7.21 15.03 14.28
C GLY A 135 6.29 13.79 14.21
N LYS A 136 5.49 13.67 13.15
CA LYS A 136 4.59 12.53 12.93
C LYS A 136 5.14 11.61 11.84
N LEU A 137 5.15 10.32 12.10
CA LEU A 137 5.62 9.32 11.16
C LEU A 137 4.49 8.97 10.20
N ASP A 138 4.51 9.60 9.03
CA ASP A 138 3.40 9.65 8.08
C ASP A 138 3.61 8.80 6.82
N HIS A 139 4.81 8.25 6.63
CA HIS A 139 5.16 7.52 5.43
C HIS A 139 6.11 6.35 5.70
N VAL A 140 6.02 5.34 4.86
CA VAL A 140 6.99 4.24 4.79
C VAL A 140 7.52 4.07 3.38
N ALA A 141 8.82 3.83 3.27
CA ALA A 141 9.50 3.43 2.05
C ALA A 141 10.27 2.12 2.29
N LEU A 142 10.62 1.43 1.22
CA LEU A 142 11.40 0.20 1.26
C LEU A 142 12.79 0.44 0.67
N TYR A 143 13.84 0.07 1.39
CA TYR A 143 15.19 0.07 0.81
C TYR A 143 15.36 -1.13 -0.13
N VAL A 144 15.75 -0.87 -1.37
CA VAL A 144 15.87 -1.91 -2.41
C VAL A 144 17.31 -2.10 -2.92
N GLY A 145 18.29 -1.57 -2.19
CA GLY A 145 19.71 -1.65 -2.52
C GLY A 145 20.23 -0.46 -3.34
N ASP A 146 21.53 -0.38 -3.51
CA ASP A 146 22.22 0.62 -4.35
C ASP A 146 21.75 2.08 -4.07
N GLN A 147 21.63 2.43 -2.80
CA GLN A 147 21.11 3.74 -2.37
C GLN A 147 19.77 4.10 -3.03
N THR A 148 18.91 3.10 -3.22
CA THR A 148 17.60 3.27 -3.85
C THR A 148 16.50 2.85 -2.90
N ILE A 149 15.42 3.62 -2.89
CA ILE A 149 14.18 3.31 -2.19
C ILE A 149 13.04 3.09 -3.17
N LEU A 150 12.14 2.19 -2.82
CA LEU A 150 10.85 2.00 -3.47
C LEU A 150 9.77 2.61 -2.58
N GLN A 151 8.99 3.54 -3.13
CA GLN A 151 8.00 4.27 -2.35
C GLN A 151 6.75 4.65 -3.15
N HIS A 152 5.69 4.98 -2.43
CA HIS A 152 4.44 5.41 -2.99
C HIS A 152 3.89 6.60 -2.20
N CYS A 153 4.27 7.81 -2.61
CA CYS A 153 3.80 9.04 -1.99
C CYS A 153 2.39 9.39 -2.45
N VAL A 154 1.63 10.06 -1.58
CA VAL A 154 0.28 10.56 -1.88
C VAL A 154 0.29 11.41 -3.16
N LYS A 155 -0.68 11.18 -4.04
CA LYS A 155 -0.85 11.87 -5.34
C LYS A 155 0.32 11.70 -6.33
N ARG A 156 1.16 10.71 -6.15
CA ARG A 156 2.23 10.35 -7.08
C ARG A 156 2.11 8.89 -7.47
N LEU A 157 2.67 8.53 -8.61
CA LEU A 157 2.83 7.12 -8.95
C LEU A 157 3.93 6.49 -8.09
N SER A 158 3.79 5.21 -7.77
CA SER A 158 4.86 4.47 -7.10
C SER A 158 6.12 4.44 -7.95
N SER A 159 7.28 4.67 -7.34
CA SER A 159 8.55 4.82 -8.05
C SER A 159 9.73 4.31 -7.23
N ARG A 160 10.85 4.10 -7.94
CA ARG A 160 12.17 4.02 -7.33
C ARG A 160 12.80 5.41 -7.35
N GLU A 161 13.37 5.79 -6.22
CA GLU A 161 14.07 7.07 -6.07
C GLU A 161 15.41 6.84 -5.37
N THR A 162 16.37 7.71 -5.61
CA THR A 162 17.64 7.69 -4.87
C THR A 162 17.37 7.98 -3.39
N TYR A 163 17.95 7.18 -2.51
CA TYR A 163 17.93 7.40 -1.06
C TYR A 163 18.98 8.47 -0.74
N ASP A 164 18.67 9.71 -1.12
CA ASP A 164 19.52 10.87 -0.96
C ASP A 164 19.38 11.54 0.42
N GLN A 165 20.12 12.60 0.65
CA GLN A 165 20.13 13.33 1.91
C GLN A 165 18.74 13.74 2.39
N LYS A 166 17.86 14.16 1.47
CA LYS A 166 16.46 14.52 1.79
C LYS A 166 15.71 13.35 2.43
N TRP A 167 15.78 12.18 1.83
CA TRP A 167 15.07 10.99 2.32
C TRP A 167 15.71 10.42 3.58
N ILE A 168 17.04 10.54 3.72
CA ILE A 168 17.77 10.18 4.94
C ILE A 168 17.28 11.05 6.10
N GLU A 169 17.17 12.36 5.92
CA GLU A 169 16.66 13.29 6.95
C GLU A 169 15.20 13.05 7.32
N CYS A 170 14.37 12.62 6.37
CA CYS A 170 12.98 12.24 6.63
C CYS A 170 12.88 10.92 7.40
N THR A 171 13.85 10.01 7.27
CA THR A 171 13.84 8.70 7.95
C THR A 171 14.14 8.86 9.42
N LYS A 172 13.22 8.40 10.27
CA LYS A 172 13.32 8.52 11.73
C LYS A 172 13.56 7.18 12.40
N LYS A 173 13.07 6.09 11.79
CA LYS A 173 13.25 4.72 12.27
C LYS A 173 13.41 3.77 11.11
N ARG A 174 14.07 2.66 11.35
CA ARG A 174 14.27 1.60 10.39
C ARG A 174 13.84 0.27 10.99
N TYR A 175 13.20 -0.55 10.19
CA TYR A 175 12.68 -1.84 10.62
C TYR A 175 13.11 -2.93 9.65
N ARG A 176 13.54 -4.06 10.18
CA ARG A 176 13.89 -5.27 9.41
C ARG A 176 12.92 -6.38 9.70
N TYR A 177 12.53 -7.11 8.67
CA TYR A 177 11.69 -8.28 8.84
C TYR A 177 12.51 -9.40 9.48
N ALA A 178 12.10 -9.80 10.68
CA ALA A 178 12.78 -10.83 11.47
C ALA A 178 11.96 -12.13 11.42
N GLN A 179 12.34 -13.05 10.54
CA GLN A 179 11.95 -14.46 10.61
C GLN A 179 13.15 -15.35 10.53
#